data_9dfd6a79a271a7f1506a5ff9890f00e4
#
_entry.id   9dfd6a79a271a7f1506a5ff9890f00e4
#
_cell.length_a   1.000
_cell.length_b   1.000
_cell.length_c   1.000
_cell.angle_alpha   90.00
_cell.angle_beta   90.00
_cell.angle_gamma   90.00
#
_symmetry.space_group_name_H-M   'P 1'
#
loop_
_entity.id
_entity.type
_entity.pdbx_description
1 polymer ?
#
loop_
_entity_poly.entity_id
_entity_poly.type
_entity_poly.pdbx_seq_one_letter_code
_entity_poly.pdbx_strand_id
1 'polypeptide(L)'
;MSLTETSSVPVETAPPEWLRAGDSRLRLHTIVRLRWLAVIGQSLTVLAVHWVLGMSVPLGWCFAVIALSAWLNVALRIRFPESQRLTSRSAFLMLGFDILQLAALLFLTGGLENPFAFLLVAPVAVSASALPLRTTIALGALAVAAASLLAYVYYPLPWCHRNEAVLEVFSVPVSWCRSQEIAIPQLYLLGVWTAVTLGIAFIGFYTWRTAQENRRMAEALAATELVLAREQRLSALDGMAAAAAHGLGTPLATIAVATKELLRETKQDDPIYEDLLLVRHQAERCRDILKELSARAEELDTIMSRL
;
A
#
# COMPACT_ATOMS: atom_id res chain seq x y z
N MET A 1 -54.65 -24.98 -7.32
CA MET A 1 -54.57 -23.61 -6.88
C MET A 1 -53.60 -23.54 -5.73
N SER A 2 -52.35 -23.29 -6.03
CA SER A 2 -51.33 -22.95 -5.05
C SER A 2 -50.07 -22.48 -5.84
N LEU A 3 -49.87 -21.19 -5.82
CA LEU A 3 -48.79 -20.48 -6.48
C LEU A 3 -47.49 -20.74 -5.70
N THR A 4 -46.47 -21.30 -6.32
CA THR A 4 -45.14 -21.37 -5.78
C THR A 4 -44.45 -20.02 -5.98
N GLU A 5 -44.31 -19.25 -4.91
CA GLU A 5 -43.42 -18.09 -4.82
C GLU A 5 -41.98 -18.52 -5.05
N THR A 6 -41.42 -18.10 -6.17
CA THR A 6 -39.96 -18.15 -6.39
C THR A 6 -39.33 -17.02 -5.60
N SER A 7 -38.82 -17.34 -4.43
CA SER A 7 -37.95 -16.47 -3.62
C SER A 7 -36.66 -16.20 -4.42
N SER A 8 -36.57 -15.01 -5.01
CA SER A 8 -35.34 -14.46 -5.55
C SER A 8 -34.43 -14.07 -4.40
N VAL A 9 -33.46 -14.88 -4.07
CA VAL A 9 -32.35 -14.54 -3.17
C VAL A 9 -31.53 -13.45 -3.86
N PRO A 10 -31.40 -12.23 -3.26
CA PRO A 10 -30.47 -11.23 -3.77
C PRO A 10 -29.07 -11.79 -3.56
N VAL A 11 -28.38 -12.10 -4.64
CA VAL A 11 -26.94 -12.35 -4.61
C VAL A 11 -26.28 -10.99 -4.34
N GLU A 12 -26.12 -10.66 -3.07
CA GLU A 12 -25.29 -9.57 -2.59
C GLU A 12 -23.83 -9.94 -2.92
N THR A 13 -23.43 -9.63 -4.14
CA THR A 13 -22.04 -9.78 -4.58
C THR A 13 -21.21 -8.75 -3.81
N ALA A 14 -20.71 -9.18 -2.66
CA ALA A 14 -19.70 -8.41 -1.94
C ALA A 14 -18.61 -8.01 -2.93
N PRO A 15 -18.24 -6.73 -3.00
CA PRO A 15 -17.23 -6.27 -3.94
C PRO A 15 -15.96 -7.10 -3.75
N PRO A 16 -15.34 -7.59 -4.83
CA PRO A 16 -14.16 -8.44 -4.76
C PRO A 16 -13.07 -7.79 -3.92
N GLU A 17 -12.27 -8.60 -3.21
CA GLU A 17 -11.27 -8.13 -2.23
C GLU A 17 -10.26 -7.14 -2.81
N TRP A 18 -10.01 -7.15 -4.12
CA TRP A 18 -9.13 -6.20 -4.79
C TRP A 18 -9.73 -4.79 -4.90
N LEU A 19 -11.05 -4.61 -4.94
CA LEU A 19 -11.71 -3.29 -4.82
C LEU A 19 -11.56 -2.70 -3.42
N ARG A 20 -11.33 -3.53 -2.39
CA ARG A 20 -10.99 -3.10 -1.04
C ARG A 20 -9.50 -2.76 -0.87
N ALA A 21 -8.66 -3.05 -1.86
CA ALA A 21 -7.22 -2.79 -1.84
C ALA A 21 -6.84 -1.30 -1.91
N GLY A 22 -7.79 -0.38 -2.17
CA GLY A 22 -7.58 1.07 -2.09
C GLY A 22 -7.31 1.62 -0.69
N ASP A 23 -7.50 0.82 0.36
CA ASP A 23 -7.17 1.19 1.73
C ASP A 23 -5.70 0.80 2.00
N SER A 24 -4.76 1.69 1.63
CA SER A 24 -3.32 1.53 1.85
C SER A 24 -3.01 1.60 3.35
N ARG A 25 -3.41 0.54 4.06
CA ARG A 25 -3.12 0.41 5.49
C ARG A 25 -1.67 -0.03 5.64
N LEU A 26 -0.92 0.71 6.46
CA LEU A 26 0.43 0.34 6.85
C LEU A 26 0.44 -1.12 7.37
N ARG A 27 1.34 -1.93 6.84
CA ARG A 27 1.56 -3.28 7.37
C ARG A 27 2.34 -3.14 8.67
N LEU A 28 1.90 -3.81 9.71
CA LEU A 28 2.57 -3.82 11.02
C LEU A 28 4.07 -4.14 10.89
N HIS A 29 4.40 -5.12 10.06
CA HIS A 29 5.76 -5.55 9.79
C HIS A 29 6.69 -4.42 9.27
N THR A 30 6.18 -3.48 8.46
CA THR A 30 6.98 -2.34 7.97
C THR A 30 7.35 -1.40 9.11
N ILE A 31 6.37 -1.06 9.99
CA ILE A 31 6.64 -0.20 11.15
C ILE A 31 7.62 -0.88 12.12
N VAL A 32 7.44 -2.17 12.39
CA VAL A 32 8.31 -2.95 13.26
C VAL A 32 9.76 -2.95 12.75
N ARG A 33 9.98 -3.14 11.44
CA ARG A 33 11.32 -3.10 10.84
C ARG A 33 11.96 -1.72 10.92
N LEU A 34 11.20 -0.66 10.58
CA LEU A 34 11.71 0.72 10.68
C LEU A 34 12.08 1.08 12.11
N ARG A 35 11.29 0.64 13.09
CA ARG A 35 11.59 0.88 14.50
C ARG A 35 12.83 0.12 14.98
N TRP A 36 13.07 -1.12 14.50
CA TRP A 36 14.33 -1.82 14.79
C TRP A 36 15.54 -1.08 14.24
N LEU A 37 15.43 -0.55 13.02
CA LEU A 37 16.49 0.29 12.43
C LEU A 37 16.74 1.54 13.28
N ALA A 38 15.66 2.19 13.74
CA ALA A 38 15.76 3.35 14.63
C ALA A 38 16.41 2.98 15.97
N VAL A 39 16.02 1.88 16.61
CA VAL A 39 16.63 1.39 17.89
C VAL A 39 18.13 1.15 17.73
N ILE A 40 18.54 0.49 16.64
CA ILE A 40 19.96 0.22 16.35
C ILE A 40 20.70 1.55 16.12
N GLY A 41 20.17 2.43 15.26
CA GLY A 41 20.79 3.72 14.95
C GLY A 41 20.92 4.61 16.18
N GLN A 42 19.88 4.74 16.99
CA GLN A 42 19.90 5.50 18.24
C GLN A 42 20.91 4.93 19.24
N SER A 43 20.94 3.61 19.40
CA SER A 43 21.92 2.96 20.30
C SER A 43 23.36 3.22 19.88
N LEU A 44 23.66 3.05 18.59
CA LEU A 44 24.99 3.31 18.03
C LEU A 44 25.38 4.78 18.19
N THR A 45 24.47 5.70 17.94
CA THR A 45 24.69 7.15 18.09
C THR A 45 25.01 7.51 19.54
N VAL A 46 24.21 7.05 20.51
CA VAL A 46 24.42 7.35 21.94
C VAL A 46 25.77 6.79 22.40
N LEU A 47 26.14 5.57 21.97
CA LEU A 47 27.45 4.97 22.28
C LEU A 47 28.60 5.76 21.64
N ALA A 48 28.46 6.15 20.37
CA ALA A 48 29.46 6.94 19.67
C ALA A 48 29.68 8.31 20.33
N VAL A 49 28.60 8.99 20.70
CA VAL A 49 28.67 10.28 21.43
C VAL A 49 29.38 10.12 22.76
N HIS A 50 29.11 9.05 23.50
CA HIS A 50 29.72 8.82 24.79
C HIS A 50 31.20 8.41 24.68
N TRP A 51 31.54 7.43 23.82
CA TRP A 51 32.90 6.85 23.80
C TRP A 51 33.84 7.55 22.82
N VAL A 52 33.34 7.99 21.65
CA VAL A 52 34.17 8.61 20.62
C VAL A 52 34.30 10.12 20.87
N LEU A 53 33.16 10.79 21.14
CA LEU A 53 33.17 12.24 21.41
C LEU A 53 33.44 12.58 22.89
N GLY A 54 33.44 11.57 23.78
CA GLY A 54 33.75 11.76 25.21
C GLY A 54 32.72 12.60 25.97
N MET A 55 31.52 12.81 25.42
CA MET A 55 30.47 13.59 26.06
C MET A 55 29.78 12.82 27.18
N SER A 56 29.56 13.47 28.32
CA SER A 56 28.87 12.89 29.46
C SER A 56 27.35 12.95 29.27
N VAL A 57 26.79 12.06 28.41
CA VAL A 57 25.36 11.88 28.28
C VAL A 57 24.83 10.94 29.37
N PRO A 58 23.57 11.10 29.84
CA PRO A 58 22.96 10.22 30.83
C PRO A 58 22.60 8.87 30.21
N LEU A 59 23.61 8.00 29.98
CA LEU A 59 23.49 6.71 29.28
C LEU A 59 22.34 5.86 29.79
N GLY A 60 22.17 5.74 31.12
CA GLY A 60 21.12 4.92 31.72
C GLY A 60 19.71 5.33 31.26
N TRP A 61 19.43 6.64 31.26
CA TRP A 61 18.14 7.16 30.82
C TRP A 61 17.96 7.08 29.31
N CYS A 62 19.01 7.33 28.52
CA CYS A 62 18.96 7.17 27.06
C CYS A 62 18.63 5.72 26.69
N PHE A 63 19.32 4.74 27.29
CA PHE A 63 19.06 3.33 27.04
C PHE A 63 17.70 2.88 27.59
N ALA A 64 17.20 3.44 28.70
CA ALA A 64 15.85 3.16 29.18
C ALA A 64 14.78 3.59 28.17
N VAL A 65 14.91 4.76 27.56
CA VAL A 65 14.00 5.26 26.51
C VAL A 65 14.07 4.38 25.25
N ILE A 66 15.28 4.00 24.83
CA ILE A 66 15.48 3.11 23.66
C ILE A 66 14.93 1.70 23.95
N ALA A 67 15.19 1.15 25.15
CA ALA A 67 14.70 -0.16 25.57
C ALA A 67 13.17 -0.23 25.62
N LEU A 68 12.49 0.87 26.02
CA LEU A 68 11.03 0.94 25.97
C LEU A 68 10.50 0.79 24.54
N SER A 69 11.16 1.40 23.55
CA SER A 69 10.80 1.23 22.14
C SER A 69 11.06 -0.18 21.64
N ALA A 70 12.19 -0.79 22.01
CA ALA A 70 12.51 -2.17 21.67
C ALA A 70 11.51 -3.14 22.30
N TRP A 71 11.16 -2.95 23.59
CA TRP A 71 10.18 -3.76 24.29
C TRP A 71 8.80 -3.68 23.64
N LEU A 72 8.34 -2.46 23.30
CA LEU A 72 7.08 -2.29 22.58
C LEU A 72 7.09 -3.04 21.24
N ASN A 73 8.20 -3.01 20.52
CA ASN A 73 8.36 -3.71 19.24
C ASN A 73 8.24 -5.25 19.41
N VAL A 74 8.87 -5.79 20.45
CA VAL A 74 8.77 -7.22 20.81
C VAL A 74 7.33 -7.58 21.20
N ALA A 75 6.70 -6.77 22.05
CA ALA A 75 5.32 -6.98 22.48
C ALA A 75 4.33 -6.97 21.30
N LEU A 76 4.49 -6.05 20.36
CA LEU A 76 3.69 -5.99 19.12
C LEU A 76 3.88 -7.24 18.26
N ARG A 77 5.11 -7.72 18.13
CA ARG A 77 5.42 -8.92 17.33
C ARG A 77 4.82 -10.19 17.94
N ILE A 78 4.79 -10.30 19.26
CA ILE A 78 4.19 -11.45 19.97
C ILE A 78 2.67 -11.39 19.91
N ARG A 79 2.08 -10.19 20.06
CA ARG A 79 0.62 -10.04 20.21
C ARG A 79 -0.14 -10.08 18.90
N PHE A 80 0.49 -9.69 17.77
CA PHE A 80 -0.17 -9.52 16.49
C PHE A 80 0.52 -10.32 15.38
N PRO A 81 -0.23 -11.00 14.46
CA PRO A 81 0.35 -11.68 13.31
C PRO A 81 0.99 -10.67 12.34
N GLU A 82 2.05 -11.10 11.65
CA GLU A 82 2.82 -10.23 10.72
C GLU A 82 2.00 -9.66 9.56
N SER A 83 0.93 -10.35 9.16
CA SER A 83 0.04 -9.94 8.06
C SER A 83 -0.99 -8.89 8.46
N GLN A 84 -1.06 -8.51 9.75
CA GLN A 84 -2.11 -7.60 10.22
C GLN A 84 -1.93 -6.20 9.65
N ARG A 85 -3.01 -5.68 9.04
CA ARG A 85 -3.12 -4.30 8.59
C ARG A 85 -3.57 -3.43 9.77
N LEU A 86 -2.82 -2.37 10.02
CA LEU A 86 -3.12 -1.45 11.11
C LEU A 86 -4.33 -0.57 10.77
N THR A 87 -5.20 -0.35 11.76
CA THR A 87 -6.21 0.71 11.66
C THR A 87 -5.53 2.08 11.73
N SER A 88 -6.15 3.12 11.16
CA SER A 88 -5.60 4.49 11.23
C SER A 88 -5.35 4.95 12.66
N ARG A 89 -6.18 4.54 13.63
CA ARG A 89 -6.01 4.85 15.05
C ARG A 89 -4.77 4.17 15.65
N SER A 90 -4.58 2.87 15.37
CA SER A 90 -3.41 2.14 15.87
C SER A 90 -2.11 2.69 15.26
N ALA A 91 -2.11 3.02 13.98
CA ALA A 91 -0.96 3.63 13.31
C ALA A 91 -0.64 5.02 13.88
N PHE A 92 -1.67 5.84 14.17
CA PHE A 92 -1.50 7.14 14.85
C PHE A 92 -0.83 7.00 16.22
N LEU A 93 -1.31 6.06 17.05
CA LEU A 93 -0.74 5.84 18.37
C LEU A 93 0.72 5.35 18.30
N MET A 94 1.03 4.46 17.35
CA MET A 94 2.38 3.95 17.16
C MET A 94 3.37 5.02 16.69
N LEU A 95 2.99 5.81 15.69
CA LEU A 95 3.85 6.89 15.17
C LEU A 95 3.91 8.06 16.17
N GLY A 96 2.83 8.33 16.89
CA GLY A 96 2.82 9.30 17.99
C GLY A 96 3.77 8.89 19.11
N PHE A 97 3.80 7.62 19.48
CA PHE A 97 4.78 7.07 20.42
C PHE A 97 6.21 7.25 19.90
N ASP A 98 6.47 7.02 18.61
CA ASP A 98 7.80 7.20 18.01
C ASP A 98 8.26 8.67 18.07
N ILE A 99 7.35 9.63 17.83
CA ILE A 99 7.63 11.06 18.00
C ILE A 99 7.99 11.40 19.47
N LEU A 100 7.18 10.91 20.42
CA LEU A 100 7.40 11.19 21.84
C LEU A 100 8.67 10.50 22.37
N GLN A 101 8.95 9.27 21.94
CA GLN A 101 10.17 8.56 22.29
C GLN A 101 11.43 9.28 21.77
N LEU A 102 11.38 9.74 20.51
CA LEU A 102 12.48 10.51 19.93
C LEU A 102 12.64 11.87 20.62
N ALA A 103 11.52 12.55 20.94
CA ALA A 103 11.57 13.80 21.70
C ALA A 103 12.16 13.61 23.11
N ALA A 104 11.82 12.51 23.79
CA ALA A 104 12.41 12.17 25.09
C ALA A 104 13.93 11.92 24.98
N LEU A 105 14.38 11.24 23.92
CA LEU A 105 15.80 11.03 23.68
C LEU A 105 16.51 12.36 23.38
N LEU A 106 15.92 13.21 22.55
CA LEU A 106 16.43 14.55 22.26
C LEU A 106 16.48 15.42 23.52
N PHE A 107 15.44 15.36 24.36
CA PHE A 107 15.44 16.05 25.67
C PHE A 107 16.67 15.70 26.50
N LEU A 108 17.05 14.41 26.56
CA LEU A 108 18.23 13.93 27.32
C LEU A 108 19.55 14.25 26.64
N THR A 109 19.55 14.66 25.39
CA THR A 109 20.74 14.81 24.56
C THR A 109 20.87 16.20 23.91
N GLY A 110 20.32 17.26 24.58
CA GLY A 110 20.54 18.65 24.17
C GLY A 110 19.41 19.32 23.41
N GLY A 111 18.23 18.73 23.38
CA GLY A 111 17.05 19.35 22.77
C GLY A 111 17.24 19.66 21.29
N LEU A 112 16.97 20.90 20.88
CA LEU A 112 17.18 21.40 19.52
C LEU A 112 18.65 21.70 19.18
N GLU A 113 19.54 21.74 20.16
CA GLU A 113 20.98 21.82 19.91
C GLU A 113 21.54 20.52 19.29
N ASN A 114 20.80 19.42 19.47
CA ASN A 114 21.15 18.14 18.91
C ASN A 114 20.86 18.13 17.40
N PRO A 115 21.84 17.86 16.52
CA PRO A 115 21.66 17.81 15.08
C PRO A 115 20.63 16.75 14.64
N PHE A 116 20.38 15.74 15.47
CA PHE A 116 19.37 14.72 15.21
C PHE A 116 17.92 15.18 15.45
N ALA A 117 17.69 16.42 15.90
CA ALA A 117 16.35 17.01 16.03
C ALA A 117 15.55 16.95 14.70
N PHE A 118 16.25 17.01 13.56
CA PHE A 118 15.63 16.85 12.23
C PHE A 118 14.96 15.49 12.02
N LEU A 119 15.34 14.45 12.76
CA LEU A 119 14.69 13.13 12.67
C LEU A 119 13.22 13.13 13.12
N LEU A 120 12.73 14.17 13.79
CA LEU A 120 11.29 14.36 14.07
C LEU A 120 10.43 14.39 12.80
N VAL A 121 11.03 14.68 11.64
CA VAL A 121 10.36 14.63 10.32
C VAL A 121 10.01 13.21 9.92
N ALA A 122 10.81 12.20 10.30
CA ALA A 122 10.68 10.83 9.79
C ALA A 122 9.33 10.16 10.10
N PRO A 123 8.79 10.16 11.34
CA PRO A 123 7.48 9.58 11.63
C PRO A 123 6.34 10.28 10.85
N VAL A 124 6.46 11.60 10.62
CA VAL A 124 5.48 12.38 9.86
C VAL A 124 5.52 12.00 8.38
N ALA A 125 6.71 11.85 7.79
CA ALA A 125 6.87 11.38 6.41
C ALA A 125 6.29 9.98 6.22
N VAL A 126 6.53 9.05 7.16
CA VAL A 126 5.94 7.71 7.14
C VAL A 126 4.42 7.78 7.21
N SER A 127 3.86 8.64 8.07
CA SER A 127 2.40 8.81 8.15
C SER A 127 1.82 9.37 6.86
N ALA A 128 2.49 10.34 6.24
CA ALA A 128 2.06 10.99 5.00
C ALA A 128 1.98 10.02 3.81
N SER A 129 2.86 9.01 3.78
CA SER A 129 2.87 7.99 2.72
C SER A 129 1.68 7.02 2.77
N ALA A 130 1.07 6.81 3.95
CA ALA A 130 0.15 5.69 4.14
C ALA A 130 -1.14 6.03 4.90
N LEU A 131 -1.22 7.17 5.60
CA LEU A 131 -2.36 7.54 6.43
C LEU A 131 -3.18 8.68 5.80
N PRO A 132 -4.44 8.86 6.25
CA PRO A 132 -5.26 9.99 5.83
C PRO A 132 -4.63 11.32 6.24
N LEU A 133 -4.85 12.37 5.44
CA LEU A 133 -4.31 13.71 5.65
C LEU A 133 -4.55 14.24 7.07
N ARG A 134 -5.74 14.02 7.64
CA ARG A 134 -6.08 14.45 9.01
C ARG A 134 -5.14 13.85 10.05
N THR A 135 -4.82 12.58 9.92
CA THR A 135 -3.91 11.85 10.83
C THR A 135 -2.48 12.37 10.67
N THR A 136 -2.04 12.61 9.44
CA THR A 136 -0.71 13.17 9.14
C THR A 136 -0.56 14.59 9.69
N ILE A 137 -1.57 15.45 9.55
CA ILE A 137 -1.57 16.80 10.13
C ILE A 137 -1.49 16.72 11.66
N ALA A 138 -2.24 15.83 12.30
CA ALA A 138 -2.19 15.68 13.77
C ALA A 138 -0.81 15.22 14.25
N LEU A 139 -0.16 14.27 13.55
CA LEU A 139 1.21 13.84 13.87
C LEU A 139 2.24 14.95 13.59
N GLY A 140 2.08 15.71 12.52
CA GLY A 140 2.90 16.87 12.22
C GLY A 140 2.79 17.95 13.32
N ALA A 141 1.57 18.24 13.76
CA ALA A 141 1.34 19.16 14.88
C ALA A 141 1.97 18.67 16.18
N LEU A 142 1.89 17.36 16.48
CA LEU A 142 2.56 16.74 17.62
C LEU A 142 4.09 16.89 17.54
N ALA A 143 4.67 16.65 16.36
CA ALA A 143 6.12 16.80 16.14
C ALA A 143 6.58 18.26 16.29
N VAL A 144 5.82 19.22 15.75
CA VAL A 144 6.10 20.65 15.92
C VAL A 144 5.94 21.09 17.39
N ALA A 145 4.93 20.60 18.09
CA ALA A 145 4.74 20.86 19.52
C ALA A 145 5.92 20.29 20.36
N ALA A 146 6.36 19.07 20.05
CA ALA A 146 7.53 18.46 20.68
C ALA A 146 8.81 19.28 20.40
N ALA A 147 9.04 19.70 19.16
CA ALA A 147 10.16 20.56 18.80
C ALA A 147 10.10 21.93 19.53
N SER A 148 8.90 22.52 19.64
CA SER A 148 8.70 23.78 20.37
C SER A 148 8.98 23.61 21.86
N LEU A 149 8.56 22.50 22.48
CA LEU A 149 8.89 22.21 23.87
C LEU A 149 10.39 22.03 24.06
N LEU A 150 11.06 21.29 23.17
CA LEU A 150 12.50 21.05 23.19
C LEU A 150 13.34 22.32 22.99
N ALA A 151 12.79 23.40 22.43
CA ALA A 151 13.45 24.69 22.31
C ALA A 151 13.63 25.37 23.66
N TYR A 152 12.77 25.09 24.67
CA TYR A 152 12.77 25.72 25.96
C TYR A 152 13.20 24.79 27.10
N VAL A 153 12.92 23.50 26.97
CA VAL A 153 13.11 22.52 28.04
C VAL A 153 13.93 21.35 27.53
N TYR A 154 15.19 21.29 27.93
CA TYR A 154 16.09 20.19 27.55
C TYR A 154 17.22 20.04 28.58
N TYR A 155 17.85 18.87 28.60
CA TYR A 155 19.03 18.61 29.40
C TYR A 155 20.27 19.12 28.64
N PRO A 156 21.02 20.12 29.16
CA PRO A 156 22.12 20.70 28.41
C PRO A 156 23.24 19.69 28.17
N LEU A 157 23.79 19.69 26.97
CA LEU A 157 24.95 18.89 26.62
C LEU A 157 26.22 19.61 27.09
N PRO A 158 27.17 18.91 27.74
CA PRO A 158 28.48 19.45 28.07
C PRO A 158 29.36 19.45 26.82
N TRP A 159 29.25 20.47 25.98
CA TRP A 159 29.96 20.56 24.69
C TRP A 159 31.49 20.60 24.85
N CYS A 160 32.02 20.86 26.04
CA CYS A 160 33.45 21.12 26.28
C CYS A 160 34.09 20.31 27.39
N HIS A 161 33.59 19.15 27.75
CA HIS A 161 34.25 18.32 28.75
C HIS A 161 34.88 17.06 28.15
N ARG A 162 36.23 17.04 28.10
CA ARG A 162 37.05 15.82 28.22
C ARG A 162 37.78 15.21 27.06
N ASN A 163 37.76 15.71 25.81
CA ASN A 163 38.64 15.10 24.81
C ASN A 163 39.46 16.14 24.04
N GLU A 164 40.63 16.52 24.58
CA GLU A 164 41.59 17.34 23.89
C GLU A 164 41.99 16.77 22.54
N ALA A 165 42.08 15.41 22.42
CA ALA A 165 42.42 14.74 21.19
C ALA A 165 41.38 14.88 20.05
N VAL A 166 40.09 14.93 20.37
CA VAL A 166 39.03 15.16 19.37
C VAL A 166 38.97 16.61 18.92
N LEU A 167 39.23 17.53 19.82
CA LEU A 167 39.33 18.97 19.53
C LEU A 167 40.52 19.28 18.61
N GLU A 168 41.66 18.58 18.79
CA GLU A 168 42.82 18.65 17.88
C GLU A 168 42.50 18.15 16.49
N VAL A 169 41.80 17.01 16.35
CA VAL A 169 41.38 16.45 15.05
C VAL A 169 40.50 17.41 14.24
N PHE A 170 39.63 18.15 14.91
CA PHE A 170 38.76 19.14 14.28
C PHE A 170 39.35 20.58 14.29
N SER A 171 40.63 20.74 14.67
CA SER A 171 41.35 22.02 14.71
C SER A 171 40.63 23.10 15.57
N VAL A 172 39.89 22.69 16.61
CA VAL A 172 39.21 23.59 17.52
C VAL A 172 40.16 23.94 18.67
N PRO A 173 40.52 25.23 18.87
CA PRO A 173 41.46 25.61 19.95
C PRO A 173 40.88 25.30 21.34
N VAL A 174 41.62 24.57 22.16
CA VAL A 174 41.23 24.21 23.56
C VAL A 174 40.96 25.44 24.41
N SER A 175 41.60 26.56 24.11
CA SER A 175 41.35 27.87 24.75
C SER A 175 39.92 28.38 24.52
N TRP A 176 39.29 27.96 23.42
CA TRP A 176 37.92 28.33 23.06
C TRP A 176 36.88 27.67 23.98
N CYS A 177 37.16 26.45 24.41
CA CYS A 177 36.33 25.70 25.36
C CYS A 177 36.43 26.17 26.81
N ARG A 178 37.55 26.78 27.19
CA ARG A 178 37.79 27.20 28.57
C ARG A 178 37.21 28.60 28.89
N SER A 179 36.95 29.43 27.90
CA SER A 179 36.53 30.82 28.08
C SER A 179 35.05 31.10 27.84
N GLN A 180 34.28 30.13 27.35
CA GLN A 180 32.86 30.31 27.11
C GLN A 180 32.06 29.05 27.50
N GLU A 181 31.13 29.22 28.44
CA GLU A 181 29.84 28.57 28.30
C GLU A 181 29.35 28.94 26.88
N ILE A 182 29.44 28.01 25.91
CA ILE A 182 28.93 28.26 24.56
C ILE A 182 27.41 28.37 24.71
N ALA A 183 26.94 29.54 25.04
CA ALA A 183 25.54 29.88 24.92
C ALA A 183 25.26 29.93 23.42
N ILE A 184 24.68 28.86 22.88
CA ILE A 184 24.23 28.83 21.49
C ILE A 184 23.25 30.00 21.31
N PRO A 185 23.48 30.90 20.35
CA PRO A 185 22.65 32.09 20.21
C PRO A 185 21.18 31.67 20.03
N GLN A 186 20.27 32.34 20.72
CA GLN A 186 18.81 32.07 20.57
C GLN A 186 18.37 32.14 19.11
N LEU A 187 19.02 32.95 18.28
CA LEU A 187 18.80 33.05 16.86
C LEU A 187 19.11 31.71 16.12
N TYR A 188 20.14 30.98 16.57
CA TYR A 188 20.45 29.65 15.99
C TYR A 188 19.37 28.62 16.35
N LEU A 189 18.91 28.60 17.59
CA LEU A 189 17.82 27.70 18.02
C LEU A 189 16.51 28.01 17.28
N LEU A 190 16.21 29.30 17.07
CA LEU A 190 15.09 29.72 16.24
C LEU A 190 15.26 29.24 14.79
N GLY A 191 16.47 29.31 14.24
CA GLY A 191 16.81 28.79 12.91
C GLY A 191 16.59 27.29 12.80
N VAL A 192 17.07 26.52 13.78
CA VAL A 192 16.85 25.04 13.81
C VAL A 192 15.37 24.73 13.96
N TRP A 193 14.65 25.40 14.86
CA TRP A 193 13.21 25.21 15.02
C TRP A 193 12.43 25.49 13.72
N THR A 194 12.76 26.60 13.04
CA THR A 194 12.15 26.95 11.75
C THR A 194 12.47 25.89 10.68
N ALA A 195 13.73 25.45 10.61
CA ALA A 195 14.14 24.41 9.65
C ALA A 195 13.41 23.08 9.86
N VAL A 196 13.29 22.63 11.12
CA VAL A 196 12.55 21.41 11.47
C VAL A 196 11.06 21.57 11.13
N THR A 197 10.45 22.69 11.49
CA THR A 197 9.02 22.96 11.24
C THR A 197 8.72 23.02 9.73
N LEU A 198 9.53 23.76 8.97
CA LEU A 198 9.40 23.81 7.50
C LEU A 198 9.69 22.46 6.86
N GLY A 199 10.67 21.70 7.38
CA GLY A 199 10.97 20.35 6.94
C GLY A 199 9.79 19.39 7.16
N ILE A 200 9.15 19.44 8.33
CA ILE A 200 7.93 18.66 8.63
C ILE A 200 6.81 19.02 7.64
N ALA A 201 6.55 20.32 7.45
CA ALA A 201 5.49 20.79 6.57
C ALA A 201 5.76 20.41 5.10
N PHE A 202 6.95 20.68 4.60
CA PHE A 202 7.32 20.43 3.19
C PHE A 202 7.38 18.93 2.89
N ILE A 203 8.13 18.15 3.69
CA ILE A 203 8.31 16.72 3.45
C ILE A 203 6.98 15.99 3.68
N GLY A 204 6.21 16.36 4.69
CA GLY A 204 4.89 15.81 4.95
C GLY A 204 3.93 16.06 3.79
N PHE A 205 3.86 17.30 3.29
CA PHE A 205 3.00 17.65 2.14
C PHE A 205 3.46 16.96 0.85
N TYR A 206 4.76 17.00 0.54
CA TYR A 206 5.31 16.39 -0.66
C TYR A 206 5.10 14.88 -0.69
N THR A 207 5.39 14.20 0.43
CA THR A 207 5.20 12.75 0.56
C THR A 207 3.74 12.37 0.43
N TRP A 208 2.84 13.12 1.07
CA TRP A 208 1.40 12.90 0.95
C TRP A 208 0.93 13.05 -0.50
N ARG A 209 1.34 14.13 -1.19
CA ARG A 209 0.98 14.36 -2.58
C ARG A 209 1.47 13.24 -3.50
N THR A 210 2.74 12.87 -3.40
CA THR A 210 3.33 11.78 -4.19
C THR A 210 2.62 10.45 -3.90
N ALA A 211 2.29 10.16 -2.65
CA ALA A 211 1.52 8.97 -2.28
C ALA A 211 0.13 8.96 -2.92
N GLN A 212 -0.55 10.12 -3.01
CA GLN A 212 -1.85 10.24 -3.67
C GLN A 212 -1.73 10.02 -5.19
N GLU A 213 -0.72 10.58 -5.83
CA GLU A 213 -0.48 10.39 -7.26
C GLU A 213 -0.20 8.92 -7.57
N ASN A 214 0.65 8.26 -6.79
CA ASN A 214 0.94 6.83 -6.93
C ASN A 214 -0.31 5.95 -6.76
N ARG A 215 -1.20 6.29 -5.80
CA ARG A 215 -2.48 5.58 -5.63
C ARG A 215 -3.39 5.72 -6.85
N ARG A 216 -3.56 6.93 -7.37
CA ARG A 216 -4.35 7.18 -8.58
C ARG A 216 -3.82 6.42 -9.79
N MET A 217 -2.49 6.37 -9.96
CA MET A 217 -1.86 5.59 -11.02
C MET A 217 -2.13 4.09 -10.87
N ALA A 218 -2.02 3.56 -9.64
CA ALA A 218 -2.30 2.16 -9.35
C ALA A 218 -3.78 1.80 -9.59
N GLU A 219 -4.71 2.69 -9.22
CA GLU A 219 -6.16 2.53 -9.48
C GLU A 219 -6.47 2.56 -10.98
N ALA A 220 -5.86 3.49 -11.73
CA ALA A 220 -6.02 3.57 -13.17
C ALA A 220 -5.46 2.31 -13.88
N LEU A 221 -4.29 1.84 -13.46
CA LEU A 221 -3.71 0.61 -14.00
C LEU A 221 -4.60 -0.61 -13.74
N ALA A 222 -5.09 -0.77 -12.50
CA ALA A 222 -6.01 -1.86 -12.16
C ALA A 222 -7.30 -1.81 -12.98
N ALA A 223 -7.83 -0.60 -13.25
CA ALA A 223 -9.01 -0.45 -14.10
C ALA A 223 -8.73 -0.85 -15.55
N THR A 224 -7.57 -0.48 -16.12
CA THR A 224 -7.19 -0.88 -17.49
C THR A 224 -6.94 -2.38 -17.60
N GLU A 225 -6.30 -3.01 -16.61
CA GLU A 225 -6.11 -4.46 -16.56
C GLU A 225 -7.44 -5.22 -16.53
N LEU A 226 -8.43 -4.70 -15.78
CA LEU A 226 -9.75 -5.30 -15.72
C LEU A 226 -10.47 -5.24 -17.08
N VAL A 227 -10.41 -4.08 -17.76
CA VAL A 227 -11.00 -3.92 -19.11
C VAL A 227 -10.35 -4.89 -20.09
N LEU A 228 -9.01 -4.94 -20.09
CA LEU A 228 -8.25 -5.84 -20.97
C LEU A 228 -8.57 -7.33 -20.71
N ALA A 229 -8.65 -7.73 -19.43
CA ALA A 229 -9.02 -9.10 -19.07
C ALA A 229 -10.44 -9.46 -19.52
N ARG A 230 -11.37 -8.50 -19.45
CA ARG A 230 -12.75 -8.69 -19.96
C ARG A 230 -12.76 -8.84 -21.46
N GLU A 231 -12.03 -8.00 -22.19
CA GLU A 231 -11.91 -8.05 -23.64
C GLU A 231 -11.30 -9.38 -24.12
N GLN A 232 -10.22 -9.81 -23.47
CA GLN A 232 -9.61 -11.13 -23.77
C GLN A 232 -10.58 -12.30 -23.54
N ARG A 233 -11.40 -12.24 -22.47
CA ARG A 233 -12.42 -13.28 -22.23
C ARG A 233 -13.49 -13.30 -23.30
N LEU A 234 -13.96 -12.12 -23.73
CA LEU A 234 -14.94 -12.02 -24.81
C LEU A 234 -14.36 -12.56 -26.12
N SER A 235 -13.17 -12.13 -26.51
CA SER A 235 -12.49 -12.61 -27.71
C SER A 235 -12.25 -14.13 -27.70
N ALA A 236 -11.89 -14.70 -26.53
CA ALA A 236 -11.75 -16.15 -26.38
C ALA A 236 -13.08 -16.90 -26.56
N LEU A 237 -14.19 -16.34 -26.05
CA LEU A 237 -15.53 -16.91 -26.22
C LEU A 237 -15.98 -16.86 -27.69
N ASP A 238 -15.71 -15.74 -28.38
CA ASP A 238 -16.02 -15.57 -29.79
C ASP A 238 -15.24 -16.59 -30.67
N GLY A 239 -13.93 -16.74 -30.39
CA GLY A 239 -13.11 -17.75 -31.06
C GLY A 239 -13.60 -19.17 -30.82
N MET A 240 -14.05 -19.52 -29.59
CA MET A 240 -14.65 -20.82 -29.28
C MET A 240 -15.98 -21.01 -29.99
N ALA A 241 -16.85 -19.99 -30.04
CA ALA A 241 -18.12 -20.05 -30.73
C ALA A 241 -17.94 -20.29 -32.23
N ALA A 242 -17.03 -19.58 -32.89
CA ALA A 242 -16.70 -19.76 -34.29
C ALA A 242 -16.14 -21.17 -34.58
N ALA A 243 -15.21 -21.67 -33.76
CA ALA A 243 -14.65 -23.02 -33.88
C ALA A 243 -15.72 -24.12 -33.67
N ALA A 244 -16.61 -23.93 -32.67
CA ALA A 244 -17.72 -24.86 -32.42
C ALA A 244 -18.73 -24.85 -33.56
N ALA A 245 -19.08 -23.70 -34.12
CA ALA A 245 -19.99 -23.58 -35.26
C ALA A 245 -19.43 -24.30 -36.50
N HIS A 246 -18.14 -24.15 -36.81
CA HIS A 246 -17.48 -24.87 -37.91
C HIS A 246 -17.39 -26.38 -37.65
N GLY A 247 -16.94 -26.75 -36.43
CA GLY A 247 -16.77 -28.17 -36.06
C GLY A 247 -18.09 -28.96 -35.99
N LEU A 248 -19.20 -28.33 -35.58
CA LEU A 248 -20.53 -28.95 -35.49
C LEU A 248 -21.32 -28.84 -36.81
N GLY A 249 -21.03 -27.84 -37.63
CA GLY A 249 -21.69 -27.64 -38.92
C GLY A 249 -21.51 -28.81 -39.89
N THR A 250 -20.30 -29.38 -39.93
CA THR A 250 -19.99 -30.54 -40.81
C THR A 250 -20.77 -31.79 -40.44
N PRO A 251 -20.80 -32.31 -39.19
CA PRO A 251 -21.58 -33.48 -38.84
C PRO A 251 -23.09 -33.27 -39.00
N LEU A 252 -23.60 -32.06 -38.68
CA LEU A 252 -25.02 -31.74 -38.89
C LEU A 252 -25.41 -31.74 -40.35
N ALA A 253 -24.56 -31.26 -41.25
CA ALA A 253 -24.76 -31.32 -42.69
C ALA A 253 -24.81 -32.80 -43.18
N THR A 254 -23.91 -33.64 -42.65
CA THR A 254 -23.91 -35.09 -42.98
C THR A 254 -25.19 -35.77 -42.52
N ILE A 255 -25.67 -35.48 -41.29
CA ILE A 255 -26.93 -36.00 -40.76
C ILE A 255 -28.12 -35.55 -41.64
N ALA A 256 -28.16 -34.28 -42.03
CA ALA A 256 -29.22 -33.74 -42.88
C ALA A 256 -29.24 -34.38 -44.27
N VAL A 257 -28.07 -34.67 -44.87
CA VAL A 257 -27.98 -35.38 -46.18
C VAL A 257 -28.41 -36.83 -46.05
N ALA A 258 -27.89 -37.56 -45.03
CA ALA A 258 -28.25 -38.98 -44.82
C ALA A 258 -29.75 -39.15 -44.52
N THR A 259 -30.33 -38.28 -43.68
CA THR A 259 -31.78 -38.33 -43.41
C THR A 259 -32.61 -37.98 -44.64
N LYS A 260 -32.14 -37.08 -45.50
CA LYS A 260 -32.81 -36.76 -46.77
C LYS A 260 -32.82 -37.94 -47.76
N GLU A 261 -31.69 -38.67 -47.82
CA GLU A 261 -31.64 -39.89 -48.68
C GLU A 261 -32.53 -41.01 -48.15
N LEU A 262 -32.51 -41.29 -46.85
CA LEU A 262 -33.40 -42.24 -46.20
C LEU A 262 -34.87 -41.90 -46.40
N LEU A 263 -35.25 -40.63 -46.32
CA LEU A 263 -36.63 -40.19 -46.61
C LEU A 263 -37.06 -40.37 -48.04
N ARG A 264 -36.12 -40.43 -49.02
CA ARG A 264 -36.45 -40.74 -50.44
C ARG A 264 -36.71 -42.19 -50.65
N GLU A 265 -36.07 -43.11 -49.91
CA GLU A 265 -36.20 -44.55 -50.00
C GLU A 265 -37.37 -45.09 -49.16
N THR A 266 -37.83 -44.38 -48.13
CA THR A 266 -38.89 -44.80 -47.20
C THR A 266 -40.25 -44.35 -47.74
N LYS A 267 -41.22 -45.25 -47.68
CA LYS A 267 -42.62 -44.92 -48.05
C LYS A 267 -43.27 -44.07 -46.97
N GLN A 268 -44.19 -43.19 -47.36
CA GLN A 268 -44.88 -42.28 -46.44
C GLN A 268 -45.75 -42.98 -45.37
N ASP A 269 -46.16 -44.19 -45.60
CA ASP A 269 -46.95 -45.05 -44.68
C ASP A 269 -46.08 -45.84 -43.69
N ASP A 270 -44.74 -45.69 -43.75
CA ASP A 270 -43.81 -46.36 -42.84
C ASP A 270 -43.73 -45.62 -41.52
N PRO A 271 -43.84 -46.29 -40.39
CA PRO A 271 -43.71 -45.66 -39.06
C PRO A 271 -42.41 -44.85 -38.86
N ILE A 272 -41.31 -45.21 -39.53
CA ILE A 272 -40.01 -44.56 -39.45
C ILE A 272 -39.98 -43.22 -40.20
N TYR A 273 -40.93 -42.94 -41.11
CA TYR A 273 -40.96 -41.75 -41.94
C TYR A 273 -41.11 -40.47 -41.11
N GLU A 274 -41.96 -40.48 -40.09
CA GLU A 274 -42.15 -39.31 -39.17
C GLU A 274 -40.89 -39.05 -38.30
N ASP A 275 -40.23 -40.11 -37.83
CA ASP A 275 -39.00 -40.01 -37.05
C ASP A 275 -37.87 -39.44 -37.90
N LEU A 276 -37.72 -39.82 -39.13
CA LEU A 276 -36.74 -39.27 -40.07
C LEU A 276 -36.99 -37.78 -40.38
N LEU A 277 -38.27 -37.39 -40.54
CA LEU A 277 -38.67 -36.00 -40.69
C LEU A 277 -38.26 -35.17 -39.47
N LEU A 278 -38.50 -35.70 -38.27
CA LEU A 278 -38.16 -35.04 -37.01
C LEU A 278 -36.63 -34.86 -36.89
N VAL A 279 -35.84 -35.90 -37.16
CA VAL A 279 -34.36 -35.84 -37.11
C VAL A 279 -33.82 -34.77 -38.08
N ARG A 280 -34.34 -34.79 -39.35
CA ARG A 280 -33.95 -33.77 -40.32
C ARG A 280 -34.25 -32.37 -39.85
N HIS A 281 -35.46 -32.12 -39.35
CA HIS A 281 -35.87 -30.82 -38.88
C HIS A 281 -35.02 -30.34 -37.70
N GLN A 282 -34.67 -31.26 -36.77
CA GLN A 282 -33.78 -30.90 -35.65
C GLN A 282 -32.34 -30.60 -36.10
N ALA A 283 -31.80 -31.36 -37.06
CA ALA A 283 -30.48 -31.10 -37.61
C ALA A 283 -30.42 -29.74 -38.34
N GLU A 284 -31.45 -29.39 -39.12
CA GLU A 284 -31.57 -28.09 -39.78
C GLU A 284 -31.66 -26.96 -38.75
N ARG A 285 -32.48 -27.11 -37.71
CA ARG A 285 -32.62 -26.14 -36.63
C ARG A 285 -31.30 -25.91 -35.87
N CYS A 286 -30.56 -26.96 -35.50
CA CYS A 286 -29.26 -26.86 -34.90
C CYS A 286 -28.25 -26.11 -35.79
N ARG A 287 -28.26 -26.37 -37.09
CA ARG A 287 -27.42 -25.66 -38.06
C ARG A 287 -27.74 -24.18 -38.14
N ASP A 288 -29.03 -23.80 -38.11
CA ASP A 288 -29.46 -22.41 -38.16
C ASP A 288 -29.05 -21.63 -36.88
N ILE A 289 -29.18 -22.28 -35.72
CA ILE A 289 -28.69 -21.70 -34.44
C ILE A 289 -27.18 -21.47 -34.49
N LEU A 290 -26.39 -22.43 -34.97
CA LEU A 290 -24.94 -22.28 -35.10
C LEU A 290 -24.54 -21.19 -36.08
N LYS A 291 -25.30 -21.03 -37.18
CA LYS A 291 -25.08 -19.97 -38.16
C LYS A 291 -25.38 -18.59 -37.60
N GLU A 292 -26.43 -18.47 -36.80
CA GLU A 292 -26.75 -17.21 -36.11
C GLU A 292 -25.68 -16.83 -35.05
N LEU A 293 -25.17 -17.81 -34.30
CA LEU A 293 -24.07 -17.61 -33.34
C LEU A 293 -22.79 -17.17 -34.04
N SER A 294 -22.42 -17.76 -35.17
CA SER A 294 -21.24 -17.38 -35.96
C SER A 294 -21.37 -15.99 -36.56
N ALA A 295 -22.54 -15.64 -37.09
CA ALA A 295 -22.78 -14.32 -37.69
C ALA A 295 -22.70 -13.20 -36.61
N ARG A 296 -23.20 -13.46 -35.40
CA ARG A 296 -23.06 -12.52 -34.26
C ARG A 296 -21.63 -12.31 -33.84
N ALA A 297 -20.80 -13.37 -33.83
CA ALA A 297 -19.39 -13.27 -33.50
C ALA A 297 -18.62 -12.41 -34.52
N GLU A 298 -18.90 -12.60 -35.85
CA GLU A 298 -18.29 -11.82 -36.94
C GLU A 298 -18.71 -10.33 -36.90
N GLU A 299 -19.96 -10.04 -36.55
CA GLU A 299 -20.46 -8.65 -36.43
C GLU A 299 -19.78 -7.90 -35.30
N LEU A 300 -19.58 -8.55 -34.14
CA LEU A 300 -18.84 -7.99 -32.99
C LEU A 300 -17.37 -7.74 -33.33
N ASP A 301 -16.70 -8.66 -34.00
CA ASP A 301 -15.29 -8.50 -34.43
C ASP A 301 -15.14 -7.33 -35.40
N THR A 302 -16.09 -7.16 -36.32
CA THR A 302 -16.10 -6.05 -37.29
C THR A 302 -16.30 -4.69 -36.61
N ILE A 303 -17.12 -4.61 -35.55
CA ILE A 303 -17.35 -3.38 -34.78
C ILE A 303 -16.08 -3.04 -33.98
N MET A 304 -15.47 -4.03 -33.35
CA MET A 304 -14.24 -3.86 -32.57
C MET A 304 -13.04 -3.45 -33.41
N SER A 305 -12.92 -3.95 -34.62
CA SER A 305 -11.83 -3.58 -35.55
C SER A 305 -11.93 -2.15 -36.10
N ARG A 306 -13.06 -1.47 -35.91
CA ARG A 306 -13.31 -0.07 -36.37
C ARG A 306 -13.15 0.99 -35.26
N LEU A 307 -12.98 0.55 -33.98
CA LEU A 307 -12.69 1.42 -32.83
C LEU A 307 -11.19 1.51 -32.56
#